data_0127fb71ef1779ee0a962b544ac5f797
#
_entry.id   0127fb71ef1779ee0a962b544ac5f797
#
_cell.length_a   1.000
_cell.length_b   1.000
_cell.length_c   1.000
_cell.angle_alpha   90.00
_cell.angle_beta   90.00
_cell.angle_gamma   90.00
#
_symmetry.space_group_name_H-M   'P 1'
#
loop_
_entity.id
_entity.type
_entity.pdbx_description
1 polymer ?
#
loop_
_entity_poly.entity_id
_entity_poly.type
_entity_poly.pdbx_seq_one_letter_code
_entity_poly.pdbx_strand_id
1 'polypeptide(L)'
;MTSHSRKKSKKRGIEDLPETVIEHDLEDKTDPQTGKPLRLIGTNERKELVHHKEYYEVIKHIQYVYSGEYDEEIETTPMYKGDMPKAVIPKSFASPSLLASILDKKYNLSLPLYRQEKALERIGITLSRQTMSNWIMKLYDLYFQEFVEYMHNQLLKCEYINADETKLEVLELKKSEDGALSV
;
A
#
# COMPACT_ATOMS: atom_id res chain seq x y z
N MET A 1 4.89 -20.16 45.22
CA MET A 1 5.31 -19.45 43.98
C MET A 1 4.08 -19.28 43.11
N THR A 2 3.45 -18.10 43.13
CA THR A 2 2.25 -17.79 42.36
C THR A 2 2.69 -17.32 40.97
N SER A 3 2.35 -18.12 39.94
CA SER A 3 2.53 -17.81 38.53
C SER A 3 1.63 -16.65 38.10
N HIS A 4 2.17 -15.46 37.91
CA HIS A 4 1.46 -14.34 37.32
C HIS A 4 1.36 -14.55 35.80
N SER A 5 0.23 -15.10 35.34
CA SER A 5 -0.15 -15.10 33.95
C SER A 5 -0.42 -13.66 33.49
N ARG A 6 0.49 -13.07 32.72
CA ARG A 6 0.24 -11.80 32.02
C ARG A 6 -0.85 -12.02 30.97
N LYS A 7 -2.04 -11.44 31.18
CA LYS A 7 -3.07 -11.33 30.12
C LYS A 7 -2.42 -10.60 28.93
N LYS A 8 -2.28 -11.30 27.79
CA LYS A 8 -1.93 -10.65 26.52
C LYS A 8 -3.02 -9.63 26.21
N SER A 9 -2.67 -8.34 26.18
CA SER A 9 -3.57 -7.30 25.67
C SER A 9 -3.93 -7.66 24.24
N LYS A 10 -5.24 -7.70 23.90
CA LYS A 10 -5.71 -7.86 22.52
C LYS A 10 -5.08 -6.70 21.70
N LYS A 11 -4.20 -7.02 20.76
CA LYS A 11 -3.71 -6.04 19.80
C LYS A 11 -4.91 -5.64 18.94
N ARG A 12 -5.29 -4.36 18.95
CA ARG A 12 -6.32 -3.81 18.08
C ARG A 12 -5.77 -3.83 16.65
N GLY A 13 -6.52 -4.43 15.72
CA GLY A 13 -6.25 -4.39 14.29
C GLY A 13 -6.84 -3.13 13.65
N ILE A 14 -6.71 -3.01 12.33
CA ILE A 14 -7.37 -1.96 11.57
C ILE A 14 -8.91 -2.05 11.66
N GLU A 15 -9.43 -3.21 12.03
CA GLU A 15 -10.87 -3.50 12.16
C GLU A 15 -11.53 -2.81 13.36
N ASP A 16 -10.72 -2.39 14.33
CA ASP A 16 -11.19 -1.69 15.55
C ASP A 16 -11.18 -0.15 15.41
N LEU A 17 -10.79 0.38 14.23
CA LEU A 17 -10.74 1.82 13.95
C LEU A 17 -12.08 2.32 13.38
N PRO A 18 -12.37 3.63 13.51
CA PRO A 18 -13.49 4.24 12.79
C PRO A 18 -13.40 3.92 11.30
N GLU A 19 -14.52 3.43 10.73
CA GLU A 19 -14.60 3.03 9.32
C GLU A 19 -15.55 3.98 8.58
N THR A 20 -15.07 4.55 7.47
CA THR A 20 -15.90 5.29 6.51
C THR A 20 -16.12 4.39 5.30
N VAL A 21 -17.38 4.12 4.96
CA VAL A 21 -17.73 3.32 3.80
C VAL A 21 -17.97 4.24 2.61
N ILE A 22 -17.29 3.97 1.50
CA ILE A 22 -17.49 4.64 0.21
C ILE A 22 -17.96 3.59 -0.78
N GLU A 23 -19.18 3.76 -1.28
CA GLU A 23 -19.78 2.87 -2.25
C GLU A 23 -19.49 3.36 -3.68
N HIS A 24 -19.00 2.46 -4.53
CA HIS A 24 -18.76 2.70 -5.95
C HIS A 24 -19.76 1.84 -6.74
N ASP A 25 -20.89 2.43 -7.06
CA ASP A 25 -21.95 1.77 -7.83
C ASP A 25 -21.97 2.32 -9.27
N LEU A 26 -22.63 1.62 -10.17
CA LEU A 26 -22.91 2.11 -11.51
C LEU A 26 -23.95 3.23 -11.45
N GLU A 27 -23.75 4.32 -12.16
CA GLU A 27 -24.75 5.39 -12.32
C GLU A 27 -25.98 4.88 -13.08
N ASP A 28 -25.75 4.05 -14.13
CA ASP A 28 -26.81 3.37 -14.88
C ASP A 28 -26.69 1.86 -14.69
N LYS A 29 -27.76 1.23 -14.21
CA LYS A 29 -27.87 -0.20 -13.98
C LYS A 29 -28.56 -0.93 -15.14
N THR A 30 -28.46 -0.36 -16.36
CA THR A 30 -28.99 -0.93 -17.59
C THR A 30 -27.86 -1.46 -18.46
N ASP A 31 -28.02 -2.65 -18.99
CA ASP A 31 -27.06 -3.25 -19.92
C ASP A 31 -27.02 -2.41 -21.22
N PRO A 32 -25.86 -1.82 -21.58
CA PRO A 32 -25.73 -0.96 -22.76
C PRO A 32 -26.00 -1.70 -24.09
N GLN A 33 -25.90 -3.03 -24.14
CA GLN A 33 -26.08 -3.83 -25.34
C GLN A 33 -27.56 -4.27 -25.53
N THR A 34 -28.19 -4.70 -24.43
CA THR A 34 -29.53 -5.31 -24.47
C THR A 34 -30.65 -4.40 -23.97
N GLY A 35 -30.33 -3.29 -23.29
CA GLY A 35 -31.26 -2.38 -22.65
C GLY A 35 -32.01 -2.96 -21.45
N LYS A 36 -31.61 -4.13 -20.96
CA LYS A 36 -32.23 -4.81 -19.82
C LYS A 36 -31.54 -4.43 -18.48
N PRO A 37 -32.24 -4.54 -17.33
CA PRO A 37 -31.66 -4.25 -16.05
C PRO A 37 -30.56 -5.26 -15.70
N LEU A 38 -29.42 -4.75 -15.18
CA LEU A 38 -28.31 -5.55 -14.70
C LEU A 38 -28.64 -6.22 -13.36
N ARG A 39 -28.14 -7.43 -13.16
CA ARG A 39 -28.29 -8.18 -11.92
C ARG A 39 -27.01 -8.07 -11.07
N LEU A 40 -27.16 -7.60 -9.81
CA LEU A 40 -26.06 -7.61 -8.83
C LEU A 40 -25.63 -9.06 -8.56
N ILE A 41 -24.35 -9.38 -8.77
CA ILE A 41 -23.78 -10.71 -8.57
C ILE A 41 -22.76 -10.77 -7.42
N GLY A 42 -22.30 -9.61 -6.94
CA GLY A 42 -21.35 -9.54 -5.84
C GLY A 42 -20.84 -8.14 -5.59
N THR A 43 -20.00 -8.04 -4.57
CA THR A 43 -19.31 -6.83 -4.18
C THR A 43 -17.82 -7.13 -4.02
N ASN A 44 -16.97 -6.20 -4.45
CA ASN A 44 -15.56 -6.24 -4.15
C ASN A 44 -15.27 -5.20 -3.05
N GLU A 45 -14.65 -5.61 -1.98
CA GLU A 45 -14.30 -4.73 -0.88
C GLU A 45 -12.79 -4.51 -0.83
N ARG A 46 -12.40 -3.26 -0.61
CA ARG A 46 -11.02 -2.86 -0.38
C ARG A 46 -10.97 -1.91 0.81
N LYS A 47 -10.11 -2.18 1.77
CA LYS A 47 -9.87 -1.32 2.92
C LYS A 47 -8.57 -0.54 2.74
N GLU A 48 -8.59 0.74 3.09
CA GLU A 48 -7.43 1.61 3.13
C GLU A 48 -7.28 2.18 4.54
N LEU A 49 -6.07 2.11 5.09
CA LEU A 49 -5.74 2.81 6.33
C LEU A 49 -5.23 4.21 5.99
N VAL A 50 -6.03 5.22 6.30
CA VAL A 50 -5.72 6.63 6.03
C VAL A 50 -5.05 7.25 7.24
N HIS A 51 -4.01 8.07 7.02
CA HIS A 51 -3.36 8.88 8.02
C HIS A 51 -3.77 10.34 7.88
N HIS A 52 -4.43 10.87 8.89
CA HIS A 52 -4.62 12.31 9.09
C HIS A 52 -3.59 12.82 10.09
N LYS A 53 -3.31 14.13 10.09
CA LYS A 53 -2.22 14.71 10.90
C LYS A 53 -2.28 14.36 12.39
N GLU A 54 -3.47 14.09 12.92
CA GLU A 54 -3.71 13.81 14.33
C GLU A 54 -4.43 12.49 14.62
N TYR A 55 -4.94 11.79 13.59
CA TYR A 55 -5.66 10.52 13.76
C TYR A 55 -5.53 9.61 12.54
N TYR A 56 -5.90 8.34 12.73
CA TYR A 56 -6.00 7.33 11.68
C TYR A 56 -7.45 6.89 11.53
N GLU A 57 -7.88 6.70 10.29
CA GLU A 57 -9.18 6.14 9.95
C GLU A 57 -9.03 5.02 8.93
N VAL A 58 -10.05 4.18 8.80
CA VAL A 58 -10.13 3.17 7.74
C VAL A 58 -11.21 3.58 6.76
N ILE A 59 -10.84 3.73 5.48
CA ILE A 59 -11.79 3.91 4.39
C ILE A 59 -12.04 2.55 3.76
N LYS A 60 -13.28 2.09 3.78
CA LYS A 60 -13.72 0.86 3.12
C LYS A 60 -14.36 1.20 1.78
N HIS A 61 -13.72 0.80 0.69
CA HIS A 61 -14.28 0.90 -0.65
C HIS A 61 -15.07 -0.36 -0.97
N ILE A 62 -16.33 -0.21 -1.39
CA ILE A 62 -17.21 -1.30 -1.82
C ILE A 62 -17.54 -1.07 -3.28
N GLN A 63 -17.14 -2.00 -4.14
CA GLN A 63 -17.43 -1.97 -5.57
C GLN A 63 -18.48 -3.03 -5.88
N TYR A 64 -19.63 -2.60 -6.37
CA TYR A 64 -20.69 -3.51 -6.81
C TYR A 64 -20.37 -4.04 -8.21
N VAL A 65 -20.61 -5.34 -8.38
CA VAL A 65 -20.41 -6.06 -9.64
C VAL A 65 -21.74 -6.65 -10.09
N TYR A 66 -22.14 -6.31 -11.30
CA TYR A 66 -23.41 -6.72 -11.89
C TYR A 66 -23.16 -7.66 -13.06
N SER A 67 -24.05 -8.60 -13.26
CA SER A 67 -24.09 -9.50 -14.41
C SER A 67 -25.13 -9.03 -15.41
N GLY A 68 -24.76 -8.94 -16.69
CA GLY A 68 -25.70 -8.86 -17.79
C GLY A 68 -26.39 -10.21 -18.05
N GLU A 69 -27.15 -10.32 -19.14
CA GLU A 69 -27.65 -11.60 -19.62
C GLU A 69 -26.56 -12.35 -20.39
N TYR A 70 -26.72 -13.68 -20.49
CA TYR A 70 -25.82 -14.51 -21.27
C TYR A 70 -25.94 -14.13 -22.76
N ASP A 71 -24.81 -13.88 -23.38
CA ASP A 71 -24.70 -13.56 -24.80
C ASP A 71 -24.30 -14.82 -25.55
N GLU A 72 -25.20 -15.30 -26.44
CA GLU A 72 -25.01 -16.53 -27.22
C GLU A 72 -23.96 -16.35 -28.33
N GLU A 73 -23.71 -15.11 -28.82
CA GLU A 73 -22.75 -14.86 -29.91
C GLU A 73 -21.29 -14.93 -29.40
N ILE A 74 -21.05 -14.44 -28.19
CA ILE A 74 -19.72 -14.44 -27.58
C ILE A 74 -19.55 -15.52 -26.51
N GLU A 75 -20.55 -16.37 -26.30
CA GLU A 75 -20.58 -17.48 -25.33
C GLU A 75 -20.15 -17.05 -23.93
N THR A 76 -20.49 -15.82 -23.50
CA THR A 76 -20.09 -15.29 -22.20
C THR A 76 -21.15 -14.39 -21.61
N THR A 77 -21.08 -14.19 -20.30
CA THR A 77 -21.93 -13.24 -19.58
C THR A 77 -21.13 -11.98 -19.27
N PRO A 78 -21.50 -10.82 -19.83
CA PRO A 78 -20.78 -9.59 -19.55
C PRO A 78 -20.91 -9.18 -18.08
N MET A 79 -19.80 -8.69 -17.49
CA MET A 79 -19.77 -8.20 -16.11
C MET A 79 -19.50 -6.70 -16.10
N TYR A 80 -20.31 -5.96 -15.38
CA TYR A 80 -20.23 -4.51 -15.20
C TYR A 80 -19.93 -4.19 -13.74
N LYS A 81 -19.05 -3.24 -13.50
CA LYS A 81 -18.66 -2.84 -12.14
C LYS A 81 -18.52 -1.33 -12.06
N GLY A 82 -18.88 -0.77 -10.91
CA GLY A 82 -18.68 0.64 -10.62
C GLY A 82 -17.21 1.05 -10.73
N ASP A 83 -16.94 2.30 -11.02
CA ASP A 83 -15.56 2.80 -11.04
C ASP A 83 -15.02 2.91 -9.60
N MET A 84 -13.86 2.34 -9.35
CA MET A 84 -13.19 2.37 -8.06
C MET A 84 -11.73 2.76 -8.25
N PRO A 85 -11.22 3.76 -7.50
CA PRO A 85 -9.83 4.17 -7.59
C PRO A 85 -8.86 2.99 -7.40
N LYS A 86 -7.82 2.94 -8.21
CA LYS A 86 -6.78 1.91 -8.08
C LYS A 86 -6.02 2.07 -6.77
N ALA A 87 -5.71 0.95 -6.11
CA ALA A 87 -4.82 0.98 -4.96
C ALA A 87 -3.41 1.40 -5.39
N VAL A 88 -2.75 2.26 -4.60
CA VAL A 88 -1.35 2.68 -4.85
C VAL A 88 -0.43 1.47 -4.87
N ILE A 89 -0.61 0.56 -3.91
CA ILE A 89 0.09 -0.72 -3.90
C ILE A 89 -0.98 -1.82 -4.01
N PRO A 90 -0.99 -2.64 -5.08
CA PRO A 90 -1.96 -3.71 -5.25
C PRO A 90 -2.00 -4.67 -4.04
N LYS A 91 -3.20 -5.08 -3.64
CA LYS A 91 -3.45 -5.99 -2.51
C LYS A 91 -2.92 -5.47 -1.16
N SER A 92 -2.90 -4.15 -0.98
CA SER A 92 -2.46 -3.47 0.24
C SER A 92 -3.56 -2.54 0.75
N PHE A 93 -3.59 -2.32 2.05
CA PHE A 93 -4.43 -1.28 2.67
C PHE A 93 -3.71 0.08 2.82
N ALA A 94 -2.55 0.22 2.20
CA ALA A 94 -1.77 1.45 2.25
C ALA A 94 -2.44 2.55 1.40
N SER A 95 -2.93 3.59 2.05
CA SER A 95 -3.37 4.81 1.38
C SER A 95 -2.19 5.69 0.96
N PRO A 96 -2.35 6.60 -0.01
CA PRO A 96 -1.31 7.57 -0.37
C PRO A 96 -0.83 8.40 0.82
N SER A 97 -1.75 8.82 1.70
CA SER A 97 -1.43 9.63 2.88
C SER A 97 -0.61 8.87 3.92
N LEU A 98 -0.93 7.59 4.15
CA LEU A 98 -0.15 6.73 5.04
C LEU A 98 1.26 6.50 4.50
N LEU A 99 1.40 6.21 3.22
CA LEU A 99 2.70 6.01 2.57
C LEU A 99 3.56 7.28 2.61
N ALA A 100 2.98 8.44 2.31
CA ALA A 100 3.67 9.74 2.43
C ALA A 100 4.14 9.99 3.87
N SER A 101 3.30 9.71 4.87
CA SER A 101 3.66 9.86 6.28
C SER A 101 4.81 8.95 6.70
N ILE A 102 4.84 7.69 6.22
CA ILE A 102 5.93 6.74 6.51
C ILE A 102 7.24 7.22 5.89
N LEU A 103 7.21 7.68 4.63
CA LEU A 103 8.38 8.21 3.91
C LEU A 103 8.91 9.49 4.57
N ASP A 104 8.03 10.45 4.86
CA ASP A 104 8.39 11.71 5.51
C ASP A 104 9.07 11.44 6.86
N LYS A 105 8.46 10.62 7.71
CA LYS A 105 9.03 10.23 8.99
C LYS A 105 10.39 9.54 8.85
N LYS A 106 10.54 8.65 7.85
CA LYS A 106 11.79 7.90 7.67
C LYS A 106 12.92 8.76 7.12
N TYR A 107 12.66 9.54 6.08
CA TYR A 107 13.71 10.22 5.31
C TYR A 107 13.89 11.69 5.70
N ASN A 108 12.82 12.38 6.02
CA ASN A 108 12.89 13.79 6.41
C ASN A 108 13.11 13.95 7.93
N LEU A 109 12.39 13.18 8.75
CA LEU A 109 12.52 13.24 10.21
C LEU A 109 13.52 12.21 10.79
N SER A 110 14.22 11.45 9.96
CA SER A 110 15.18 10.42 10.37
C SER A 110 14.64 9.42 11.40
N LEU A 111 13.31 9.14 11.36
CA LEU A 111 12.66 8.22 12.29
C LEU A 111 12.66 6.79 11.73
N PRO A 112 13.46 5.85 12.28
CA PRO A 112 13.53 4.47 11.79
C PRO A 112 12.18 3.77 11.81
N LEU A 113 11.92 2.86 10.86
CA LEU A 113 10.66 2.11 10.77
C LEU A 113 10.32 1.36 12.05
N TYR A 114 11.31 0.86 12.79
CA TYR A 114 11.11 0.25 14.11
C TYR A 114 10.45 1.20 15.11
N ARG A 115 10.88 2.47 15.15
CA ARG A 115 10.26 3.47 16.04
C ARG A 115 8.85 3.84 15.59
N GLN A 116 8.61 3.88 14.27
CA GLN A 116 7.28 4.09 13.70
C GLN A 116 6.33 2.94 14.06
N GLU A 117 6.79 1.68 13.94
CA GLU A 117 6.05 0.49 14.39
C GLU A 117 5.66 0.61 15.86
N LYS A 118 6.61 0.97 16.73
CA LYS A 118 6.34 1.14 18.17
C LYS A 118 5.39 2.30 18.48
N ALA A 119 5.45 3.39 17.70
CA ALA A 119 4.51 4.50 17.83
C ALA A 119 3.09 4.08 17.47
N LEU A 120 2.90 3.33 16.38
CA LEU A 120 1.62 2.79 15.95
C LEU A 120 1.07 1.78 16.96
N GLU A 121 1.91 0.88 17.48
CA GLU A 121 1.50 -0.08 18.52
C GLU A 121 0.95 0.61 19.78
N ARG A 122 1.48 1.77 20.18
CA ARG A 122 1.02 2.52 21.36
C ARG A 122 -0.42 3.03 21.21
N ILE A 123 -0.82 3.36 20.00
CA ILE A 123 -2.20 3.79 19.66
C ILE A 123 -3.09 2.63 19.20
N GLY A 124 -2.60 1.38 19.29
CA GLY A 124 -3.37 0.17 19.00
C GLY A 124 -3.35 -0.27 17.55
N ILE A 125 -2.55 0.36 16.67
CA ILE A 125 -2.43 -0.02 15.26
C ILE A 125 -1.29 -1.03 15.10
N THR A 126 -1.57 -2.17 14.48
CA THR A 126 -0.58 -3.20 14.17
C THR A 126 -0.11 -3.05 12.72
N LEU A 127 1.06 -2.46 12.54
CA LEU A 127 1.73 -2.35 11.24
C LEU A 127 3.23 -2.61 11.44
N SER A 128 3.71 -3.73 10.89
CA SER A 128 5.09 -4.15 11.11
C SER A 128 6.08 -3.32 10.28
N ARG A 129 7.29 -3.13 10.82
CA ARG A 129 8.40 -2.52 10.08
C ARG A 129 8.70 -3.25 8.77
N GLN A 130 8.53 -4.58 8.73
CA GLN A 130 8.74 -5.37 7.52
C GLN A 130 7.72 -4.99 6.43
N THR A 131 6.45 -4.85 6.80
CA THR A 131 5.39 -4.41 5.87
C THR A 131 5.69 -3.00 5.33
N MET A 132 6.06 -2.06 6.21
CA MET A 132 6.44 -0.71 5.79
C MET A 132 7.65 -0.71 4.85
N SER A 133 8.68 -1.52 5.14
CA SER A 133 9.85 -1.66 4.27
C SER A 133 9.47 -2.21 2.89
N ASN A 134 8.65 -3.27 2.85
CA ASN A 134 8.17 -3.84 1.59
C ASN A 134 7.34 -2.83 0.77
N TRP A 135 6.57 -1.97 1.43
CA TRP A 135 5.83 -0.91 0.74
C TRP A 135 6.76 0.13 0.13
N ILE A 136 7.81 0.53 0.85
CA ILE A 136 8.80 1.50 0.33
C ILE A 136 9.49 0.94 -0.92
N MET A 137 9.90 -0.34 -0.89
CA MET A 137 10.50 -1.00 -2.05
C MET A 137 9.53 -1.05 -3.24
N LYS A 138 8.26 -1.44 -3.00
CA LYS A 138 7.25 -1.44 -4.06
C LYS A 138 6.93 -0.05 -4.62
N LEU A 139 6.97 0.99 -3.79
CA LEU A 139 6.81 2.38 -4.28
C LEU A 139 7.96 2.78 -5.21
N TYR A 140 9.19 2.35 -4.88
CA TYR A 140 10.32 2.57 -5.78
C TYR A 140 10.09 1.87 -7.12
N ASP A 141 9.77 0.58 -7.11
CA ASP A 141 9.57 -0.22 -8.32
C ASP A 141 8.41 0.29 -9.19
N LEU A 142 7.31 0.76 -8.56
CA LEU A 142 6.11 1.17 -9.28
C LEU A 142 6.10 2.62 -9.75
N TYR A 143 6.81 3.53 -9.04
CA TYR A 143 6.66 4.97 -9.26
C TYR A 143 7.95 5.77 -9.24
N PHE A 144 8.96 5.38 -8.44
CA PHE A 144 10.12 6.24 -8.24
C PHE A 144 11.30 5.88 -9.12
N GLN A 145 11.34 4.70 -9.70
CA GLN A 145 12.46 4.26 -10.54
C GLN A 145 12.69 5.24 -11.69
N GLU A 146 11.66 5.53 -12.50
CA GLU A 146 11.76 6.46 -13.63
C GLU A 146 12.17 7.87 -13.18
N PHE A 147 11.69 8.32 -12.02
CA PHE A 147 12.06 9.61 -11.47
C PHE A 147 13.54 9.65 -11.06
N VAL A 148 14.04 8.59 -10.42
CA VAL A 148 15.46 8.46 -10.03
C VAL A 148 16.34 8.42 -11.29
N GLU A 149 15.96 7.69 -12.32
CA GLU A 149 16.66 7.65 -13.61
C GLU A 149 16.68 9.04 -14.27
N TYR A 150 15.53 9.74 -14.25
CA TYR A 150 15.50 11.12 -14.74
C TYR A 150 16.46 12.03 -13.97
N MET A 151 16.44 11.98 -12.62
CA MET A 151 17.36 12.77 -11.79
C MET A 151 18.81 12.43 -12.08
N HIS A 152 19.15 11.15 -12.21
CA HIS A 152 20.49 10.70 -12.58
C HIS A 152 20.94 11.28 -13.93
N ASN A 153 20.07 11.20 -14.94
CA ASN A 153 20.34 11.76 -16.26
C ASN A 153 20.49 13.29 -16.25
N GLN A 154 19.81 14.02 -15.34
CA GLN A 154 20.04 15.45 -15.18
C GLN A 154 21.36 15.73 -14.48
N LEU A 155 21.73 14.95 -13.46
CA LEU A 155 23.00 15.07 -12.76
C LEU A 155 24.19 14.91 -13.72
N LEU A 156 24.12 13.93 -14.63
CA LEU A 156 25.18 13.69 -15.62
C LEU A 156 25.36 14.84 -16.64
N LYS A 157 24.42 15.77 -16.74
CA LYS A 157 24.52 16.96 -17.59
C LYS A 157 25.20 18.13 -16.88
N CYS A 158 25.44 18.03 -15.57
CA CYS A 158 26.12 19.08 -14.82
C CYS A 158 27.62 19.13 -15.18
N GLU A 159 28.17 20.34 -15.30
CA GLU A 159 29.58 20.55 -15.59
C GLU A 159 30.50 20.05 -14.46
N TYR A 160 30.03 20.15 -13.23
CA TYR A 160 30.74 19.70 -12.02
C TYR A 160 29.84 18.83 -11.17
N ILE A 161 30.35 17.68 -10.71
CA ILE A 161 29.69 16.77 -9.80
C ILE A 161 30.57 16.61 -8.56
N ASN A 162 30.05 16.98 -7.38
CA ASN A 162 30.72 16.72 -6.09
C ASN A 162 30.23 15.37 -5.57
N ALA A 163 31.16 14.51 -5.19
CA ALA A 163 30.87 13.21 -4.57
C ALA A 163 31.57 13.11 -3.22
N ASP A 164 30.89 12.52 -2.24
CA ASP A 164 31.42 12.17 -0.93
C ASP A 164 31.05 10.72 -0.60
N GLU A 165 31.96 9.99 0.02
CA GLU A 165 31.78 8.57 0.31
C GLU A 165 31.32 8.36 1.76
N THR A 166 30.22 7.63 1.94
CA THR A 166 29.75 7.20 3.26
C THR A 166 29.88 5.67 3.39
N LYS A 167 30.47 5.19 4.46
CA LYS A 167 30.57 3.75 4.72
C LYS A 167 29.17 3.19 4.95
N LEU A 168 28.77 2.20 4.14
CA LEU A 168 27.56 1.42 4.29
C LEU A 168 27.93 -0.02 4.67
N GLU A 169 27.48 -0.48 5.84
CA GLU A 169 27.62 -1.90 6.21
C GLU A 169 26.47 -2.69 5.55
N VAL A 170 26.84 -3.59 4.64
CA VAL A 170 25.89 -4.53 4.01
C VAL A 170 26.08 -5.89 4.69
N LEU A 171 25.07 -6.30 5.46
CA LEU A 171 25.14 -7.51 6.29
C LEU A 171 25.13 -8.83 5.50
N GLU A 172 24.79 -8.80 4.21
CA GLU A 172 24.64 -9.99 3.37
C GLU A 172 25.77 -10.22 2.36
N LEU A 173 26.84 -9.41 2.40
CA LEU A 173 28.01 -9.68 1.56
C LEU A 173 28.72 -10.95 2.07
N LYS A 174 28.52 -12.06 1.38
CA LYS A 174 29.37 -13.25 1.54
C LYS A 174 30.78 -12.87 1.12
N LYS A 175 31.76 -13.05 2.00
CA LYS A 175 33.17 -13.01 1.60
C LYS A 175 33.38 -14.09 0.55
N SER A 176 33.86 -13.72 -0.64
CA SER A 176 34.41 -14.68 -1.59
C SER A 176 35.62 -15.37 -0.94
N GLU A 177 35.89 -16.62 -1.29
CA GLU A 177 37.01 -17.42 -0.76
C GLU A 177 38.36 -16.72 -0.94
N ASP A 178 38.47 -15.76 -1.84
CA ASP A 178 39.69 -14.96 -2.12
C ASP A 178 39.80 -13.65 -1.34
N GLY A 179 38.91 -13.38 -0.39
CA GLY A 179 38.96 -12.18 0.48
C GLY A 179 38.57 -10.86 -0.17
N ALA A 180 38.15 -10.86 -1.44
CA ALA A 180 37.64 -9.68 -2.13
C ALA A 180 36.12 -9.54 -1.92
N LEU A 181 35.65 -8.30 -1.71
CA LEU A 181 34.23 -7.98 -1.65
C LEU A 181 33.69 -7.93 -3.08
N SER A 182 32.82 -8.88 -3.44
CA SER A 182 32.05 -8.81 -4.68
C SER A 182 30.72 -8.11 -4.42
N VAL A 183 30.37 -7.13 -5.26
CA VAL A 183 29.11 -6.39 -5.29
C VAL A 183 28.07 -7.23 -6.04
#